data_23d60f0e48a0fa38514788b1a0f88470
#
_entry.id   23d60f0e48a0fa38514788b1a0f88470
#
_cell.length_a   1.000
_cell.length_b   1.000
_cell.length_c   1.000
_cell.angle_alpha   90.00
_cell.angle_beta   90.00
_cell.angle_gamma   90.00
#
_symmetry.space_group_name_H-M   'P 1'
#
loop_
_entity.id
_entity.type
_entity.pdbx_description
1 polymer ?
#
loop_
_entity_poly.entity_id
_entity_poly.type
_entity_poly.pdbx_seq_one_letter_code
_entity_poly.pdbx_strand_id
1 'polypeptide(L)'
;MHKIALITNNQKSSSALKVLLWGLVAFFVAACNPATESNTASMPVSATPADANDKPLEPIRYNEFIWCSNGENATTESLAARQAHWLDAVAKLDANNFASASLSPSGWESDDFDRLTLLMWPNKEVRNAGWASYEASGIEEDLAATFPGVESCGGTNWSNIYGFDVYQPRAPSQPGLAPDAVGYAGYQFCSFNEGKKPADLRAVVRGDYMEFLSAFESEVGPTTYNFTVQIPDFDSAAVERHNEVPPQFDLLWSNFWGDKTQKPMGDSAWQKSGAEIQNAFDQVMTCSDEQGYDIVLVRPRPA
;
A
#
# COMPACT_ATOMS: atom_id res chain seq x y z
N MET A 1 -10.67 -40.18 17.16
CA MET A 1 -11.68 -40.34 16.09
C MET A 1 -12.89 -39.51 16.43
N HIS A 2 -12.96 -38.26 15.99
CA HIS A 2 -14.20 -37.49 15.97
C HIS A 2 -14.20 -36.68 14.69
N LYS A 3 -15.10 -37.04 13.79
CA LYS A 3 -15.37 -36.35 12.54
C LYS A 3 -16.18 -35.10 12.87
N ILE A 4 -15.71 -33.93 12.48
CA ILE A 4 -16.53 -32.72 12.43
C ILE A 4 -16.89 -32.48 10.98
N ALA A 5 -18.18 -32.31 10.74
CA ALA A 5 -18.80 -32.20 9.44
C ALA A 5 -18.64 -30.77 8.89
N LEU A 6 -18.22 -30.69 7.65
CA LEU A 6 -18.27 -29.50 6.80
C LEU A 6 -19.72 -29.09 6.53
N ILE A 7 -20.09 -27.87 6.88
CA ILE A 7 -21.35 -27.26 6.43
C ILE A 7 -21.02 -26.37 5.24
N THR A 8 -21.29 -26.88 4.06
CA THR A 8 -21.25 -26.11 2.82
C THR A 8 -22.53 -25.30 2.67
N ASN A 9 -22.47 -24.00 2.79
CA ASN A 9 -23.58 -23.11 2.48
C ASN A 9 -23.54 -22.71 1.01
N ASN A 10 -24.41 -23.37 0.23
CA ASN A 10 -24.60 -23.17 -1.20
C ASN A 10 -25.74 -22.17 -1.40
N GLN A 11 -25.45 -20.89 -1.61
CA GLN A 11 -26.45 -19.91 -2.04
C GLN A 11 -26.52 -19.85 -3.55
N LYS A 12 -27.54 -20.48 -4.10
CA LYS A 12 -27.94 -20.37 -5.50
C LYS A 12 -28.58 -19.00 -5.73
N SER A 13 -27.93 -18.21 -6.59
CA SER A 13 -28.55 -17.04 -7.23
C SER A 13 -29.56 -17.50 -8.27
N SER A 14 -30.81 -17.09 -8.11
CA SER A 14 -31.93 -17.33 -9.02
C SER A 14 -31.96 -16.21 -10.07
N SER A 15 -31.86 -16.63 -11.32
CA SER A 15 -32.06 -15.80 -12.50
C SER A 15 -33.54 -15.63 -12.84
N ALA A 16 -33.80 -14.59 -13.60
CA ALA A 16 -34.89 -14.38 -14.53
C ALA A 16 -36.07 -13.50 -14.09
N LEU A 17 -36.13 -12.33 -14.70
CA LEU A 17 -37.42 -11.97 -15.34
C LEU A 17 -37.15 -11.08 -16.57
N LYS A 18 -37.39 -11.66 -17.75
CA LYS A 18 -37.49 -10.95 -19.02
C LYS A 18 -38.87 -10.28 -19.07
N VAL A 19 -38.93 -9.00 -19.38
CA VAL A 19 -40.15 -8.40 -19.95
C VAL A 19 -39.77 -7.64 -21.20
N LEU A 20 -40.22 -8.17 -22.33
CA LEU A 20 -40.30 -7.53 -23.62
C LEU A 20 -41.48 -6.55 -23.60
N LEU A 21 -41.31 -5.33 -24.10
CA LEU A 21 -42.43 -4.59 -24.69
C LEU A 21 -41.96 -3.81 -25.91
N TRP A 22 -42.62 -4.07 -27.01
CA TRP A 22 -42.59 -3.46 -28.31
C TRP A 22 -43.40 -2.16 -28.35
N GLY A 23 -43.08 -1.25 -29.27
CA GLY A 23 -43.90 -0.13 -29.73
C GLY A 23 -43.02 0.97 -30.29
N LEU A 24 -42.73 1.02 -31.51
CA LEU A 24 -43.33 1.36 -32.76
C LEU A 24 -43.63 2.88 -32.97
N VAL A 25 -42.86 3.46 -33.94
CA VAL A 25 -43.32 4.42 -34.99
C VAL A 25 -43.54 5.87 -34.52
N ALA A 26 -43.04 6.91 -35.16
CA ALA A 26 -43.01 7.35 -36.54
C ALA A 26 -42.30 8.70 -36.70
N PHE A 27 -41.63 8.86 -37.80
CA PHE A 27 -41.67 9.97 -38.80
C PHE A 27 -41.97 11.40 -38.33
N PHE A 28 -41.10 12.35 -38.69
CA PHE A 28 -41.29 13.41 -39.65
C PHE A 28 -40.21 14.49 -39.52
N VAL A 29 -39.58 14.73 -40.57
CA VAL A 29 -39.46 15.83 -41.54
C VAL A 29 -38.21 16.69 -41.34
N ALA A 30 -37.44 16.67 -42.40
CA ALA A 30 -36.33 17.55 -42.69
C ALA A 30 -36.77 19.04 -42.73
N ALA A 31 -35.96 19.85 -42.07
CA ALA A 31 -35.87 21.27 -42.40
C ALA A 31 -34.41 21.61 -42.66
N CYS A 32 -34.07 21.84 -43.88
CA CYS A 32 -32.82 22.46 -44.31
C CYS A 32 -32.74 23.88 -43.73
N ASN A 33 -31.68 24.19 -43.05
CA ASN A 33 -31.24 25.56 -42.86
C ASN A 33 -29.72 25.65 -43.11
N PRO A 34 -29.26 26.76 -43.73
CA PRO A 34 -27.97 26.81 -44.38
C PRO A 34 -26.81 26.92 -43.36
N ALA A 35 -25.69 26.34 -43.77
CA ALA A 35 -24.43 26.40 -43.08
C ALA A 35 -23.99 27.84 -42.78
N THR A 36 -23.88 28.15 -41.49
CA THR A 36 -23.02 29.25 -41.05
C THR A 36 -21.68 28.60 -40.71
N GLU A 37 -20.71 28.79 -41.57
CA GLU A 37 -19.32 28.45 -41.31
C GLU A 37 -18.86 29.27 -40.09
N SER A 38 -18.86 28.66 -38.92
CA SER A 38 -18.18 29.19 -37.74
C SER A 38 -16.73 28.75 -37.84
N ASN A 39 -15.88 29.65 -38.28
CA ASN A 39 -14.44 29.55 -38.21
C ASN A 39 -14.03 29.53 -36.75
N THR A 40 -14.07 28.35 -36.13
CA THR A 40 -13.41 28.12 -34.88
C THR A 40 -11.93 27.93 -35.18
N ALA A 41 -11.18 29.03 -35.08
CA ALA A 41 -9.74 29.00 -35.06
C ALA A 41 -9.33 28.06 -33.89
N SER A 42 -8.82 26.89 -34.25
CA SER A 42 -8.14 26.00 -33.31
C SER A 42 -6.98 26.80 -32.72
N MET A 43 -7.13 27.23 -31.48
CA MET A 43 -6.00 27.73 -30.72
C MET A 43 -4.97 26.61 -30.69
N PRO A 44 -3.70 26.87 -31.02
CA PRO A 44 -2.67 25.88 -30.85
C PRO A 44 -2.63 25.53 -29.33
N VAL A 45 -2.85 24.26 -29.02
CA VAL A 45 -2.53 23.73 -27.69
C VAL A 45 -1.06 24.05 -27.48
N SER A 46 -0.80 25.03 -26.62
CA SER A 46 0.54 25.38 -26.20
C SER A 46 1.10 24.15 -25.53
N ALA A 47 1.96 23.44 -26.23
CA ALA A 47 2.72 22.36 -25.60
C ALA A 47 3.47 23.01 -24.43
N THR A 48 3.03 22.68 -23.24
CA THR A 48 3.77 23.03 -22.01
C THR A 48 5.22 22.59 -22.20
N PRO A 49 6.22 23.45 -21.98
CA PRO A 49 7.61 23.06 -22.12
C PRO A 49 7.83 21.81 -21.27
N ALA A 50 8.51 20.81 -21.83
CA ALA A 50 8.96 19.66 -21.07
C ALA A 50 9.77 20.19 -19.87
N ASP A 51 9.15 20.12 -18.70
CA ASP A 51 9.70 20.70 -17.48
C ASP A 51 11.02 20.02 -17.14
N ALA A 52 11.99 20.81 -16.68
CA ALA A 52 13.25 20.35 -16.09
C ALA A 52 13.05 19.41 -14.87
N ASN A 53 11.84 19.11 -14.50
CA ASN A 53 11.37 18.20 -13.44
C ASN A 53 11.14 16.74 -13.89
N ASP A 54 11.53 16.37 -15.10
CA ASP A 54 11.30 15.00 -15.61
C ASP A 54 12.36 13.98 -15.14
N LYS A 55 13.20 14.39 -14.18
CA LYS A 55 14.11 13.45 -13.53
C LYS A 55 13.29 12.41 -12.77
N PRO A 56 13.52 11.10 -12.98
CA PRO A 56 12.92 10.05 -12.16
C PRO A 56 13.18 10.36 -10.68
N LEU A 57 12.19 10.10 -9.82
CA LEU A 57 12.40 10.15 -8.38
C LEU A 57 13.45 9.09 -8.01
N GLU A 58 14.33 9.42 -7.09
CA GLU A 58 15.18 8.42 -6.45
C GLU A 58 14.42 7.80 -5.28
N PRO A 59 14.65 6.52 -4.97
CA PRO A 59 14.06 5.92 -3.79
C PRO A 59 14.56 6.64 -2.53
N ILE A 60 13.64 6.93 -1.63
CA ILE A 60 13.95 7.63 -0.37
C ILE A 60 14.38 6.68 0.75
N ARG A 61 14.06 5.41 0.60
CA ARG A 61 14.36 4.33 1.55
C ARG A 61 14.09 2.98 0.92
N TYR A 62 14.48 1.93 1.64
CA TYR A 62 14.16 0.54 1.35
C TYR A 62 13.29 -0.03 2.47
N ASN A 63 12.13 -0.58 2.12
CA ASN A 63 11.23 -1.21 3.07
C ASN A 63 11.29 -2.73 2.95
N GLU A 64 11.18 -3.42 4.09
CA GLU A 64 10.97 -4.87 4.11
C GLU A 64 9.76 -5.19 4.98
N PHE A 65 8.89 -6.04 4.46
CA PHE A 65 7.76 -6.59 5.19
C PHE A 65 8.06 -8.03 5.56
N ILE A 66 8.02 -8.34 6.84
CA ILE A 66 8.30 -9.66 7.41
C ILE A 66 7.01 -10.17 8.02
N TRP A 67 6.54 -11.31 7.56
CA TRP A 67 5.35 -11.95 8.08
C TRP A 67 5.66 -12.63 9.40
N CYS A 68 4.82 -12.40 10.41
CA CYS A 68 4.97 -12.96 11.74
C CYS A 68 3.70 -13.68 12.15
N SER A 69 3.84 -14.89 12.69
CA SER A 69 2.74 -15.70 13.18
C SER A 69 2.92 -15.96 14.67
N ASN A 70 1.83 -15.84 15.41
CA ASN A 70 1.77 -16.13 16.82
C ASN A 70 1.91 -17.64 17.08
N GLY A 71 2.72 -17.99 18.04
CA GLY A 71 2.87 -19.36 18.49
C GLY A 71 1.89 -19.73 19.61
N GLU A 72 1.96 -20.97 20.07
CA GLU A 72 1.09 -21.52 21.13
C GLU A 72 1.22 -20.80 22.49
N ASN A 73 2.35 -20.15 22.74
CA ASN A 73 2.66 -19.42 23.97
C ASN A 73 2.48 -17.89 23.79
N ALA A 74 1.86 -17.44 22.70
CA ALA A 74 1.62 -16.02 22.44
C ALA A 74 0.55 -15.47 23.41
N THR A 75 0.95 -14.46 24.16
CA THR A 75 0.09 -13.59 24.95
C THR A 75 0.53 -12.15 24.74
N THR A 76 -0.29 -11.19 25.09
CA THR A 76 0.11 -9.77 25.03
C THR A 76 1.41 -9.52 25.77
N GLU A 77 1.57 -10.12 26.96
CA GLU A 77 2.75 -9.96 27.82
C GLU A 77 3.99 -10.63 27.22
N SER A 78 3.86 -11.86 26.69
CA SER A 78 4.99 -12.59 26.11
C SER A 78 5.46 -11.95 24.80
N LEU A 79 4.54 -11.46 23.95
CA LEU A 79 4.86 -10.71 22.73
C LEU A 79 5.58 -9.40 23.06
N ALA A 80 5.09 -8.65 24.06
CA ALA A 80 5.73 -7.41 24.50
C ALA A 80 7.13 -7.66 25.08
N ALA A 81 7.30 -8.71 25.89
CA ALA A 81 8.60 -9.09 26.45
C ALA A 81 9.59 -9.51 25.34
N ARG A 82 9.15 -10.30 24.37
CA ARG A 82 9.97 -10.70 23.22
C ARG A 82 10.38 -9.48 22.38
N GLN A 83 9.45 -8.55 22.12
CA GLN A 83 9.74 -7.30 21.39
C GLN A 83 10.76 -6.44 22.13
N ALA A 84 10.62 -6.27 23.45
CA ALA A 84 11.57 -5.51 24.26
C ALA A 84 12.98 -6.15 24.24
N HIS A 85 13.07 -7.48 24.34
CA HIS A 85 14.32 -8.21 24.24
C HIS A 85 14.97 -8.03 22.86
N TRP A 86 14.19 -8.13 21.80
CA TRP A 86 14.68 -7.87 20.44
C TRP A 86 15.22 -6.44 20.28
N LEU A 87 14.49 -5.44 20.80
CA LEU A 87 14.93 -4.03 20.74
C LEU A 87 16.27 -3.82 21.46
N ASP A 88 16.45 -4.41 22.64
CA ASP A 88 17.70 -4.35 23.40
C ASP A 88 18.85 -5.05 22.68
N ALA A 89 18.57 -6.14 21.98
CA ALA A 89 19.57 -6.87 21.21
C ALA A 89 20.00 -6.10 19.95
N VAL A 90 19.05 -5.63 19.13
CA VAL A 90 19.37 -4.91 17.89
C VAL A 90 20.00 -3.54 18.14
N ALA A 91 19.76 -2.93 19.31
CA ALA A 91 20.43 -1.67 19.69
C ALA A 91 21.95 -1.81 19.85
N LYS A 92 22.44 -3.02 20.07
CA LYS A 92 23.87 -3.35 20.25
C LYS A 92 24.58 -3.70 18.94
N LEU A 93 23.85 -3.84 17.84
CA LEU A 93 24.43 -4.15 16.54
C LEU A 93 25.18 -2.94 15.98
N ASP A 94 26.33 -3.17 15.34
CA ASP A 94 27.12 -2.14 14.68
C ASP A 94 26.36 -1.53 13.47
N ALA A 95 25.57 -2.35 12.75
CA ALA A 95 24.79 -1.95 11.60
C ALA A 95 23.29 -1.97 11.93
N ASN A 96 22.83 -1.00 12.71
CA ASN A 96 21.46 -0.94 13.21
C ASN A 96 20.67 0.29 12.72
N ASN A 97 21.06 0.92 11.60
CA ASN A 97 20.44 2.14 11.09
C ASN A 97 19.13 1.84 10.33
N PHE A 98 18.09 1.48 11.07
CA PHE A 98 16.74 1.29 10.54
C PHE A 98 15.68 1.78 11.55
N ALA A 99 14.50 2.10 11.04
CA ALA A 99 13.29 2.20 11.83
C ALA A 99 12.45 0.92 11.68
N SER A 100 11.62 0.59 12.66
CA SER A 100 10.65 -0.49 12.51
C SER A 100 9.26 -0.11 13.01
N ALA A 101 8.25 -0.71 12.38
CA ALA A 101 6.86 -0.61 12.78
C ALA A 101 6.21 -2.00 12.80
N SER A 102 5.19 -2.16 13.64
CA SER A 102 4.30 -3.31 13.64
C SER A 102 3.01 -2.94 12.91
N LEU A 103 2.56 -3.81 12.02
CA LEU A 103 1.32 -3.66 11.28
C LEU A 103 0.41 -4.83 11.61
N SER A 104 -0.76 -4.55 12.17
CA SER A 104 -1.79 -5.55 12.44
C SER A 104 -2.96 -5.35 11.48
N PRO A 105 -3.51 -6.41 10.85
CA PRO A 105 -4.68 -6.29 9.99
C PRO A 105 -5.80 -5.52 10.67
N SER A 106 -6.41 -4.57 9.96
CA SER A 106 -7.44 -3.67 10.49
C SER A 106 -8.78 -3.94 9.82
N GLY A 107 -9.63 -4.68 10.51
CA GLY A 107 -10.97 -5.06 10.02
C GLY A 107 -11.00 -6.31 9.13
N TRP A 108 -9.90 -7.06 9.07
CA TRP A 108 -9.78 -8.35 8.38
C TRP A 108 -8.77 -9.25 9.12
N GLU A 109 -8.71 -10.52 8.76
CA GLU A 109 -7.79 -11.51 9.32
C GLU A 109 -7.07 -12.20 8.17
N SER A 110 -5.78 -12.53 8.35
CA SER A 110 -4.99 -13.32 7.42
C SER A 110 -4.91 -14.77 7.88
N ASP A 111 -4.95 -15.70 6.94
CA ASP A 111 -4.66 -17.10 7.21
C ASP A 111 -3.15 -17.39 7.26
N ASP A 112 -2.32 -16.47 6.79
CA ASP A 112 -0.88 -16.66 6.58
C ASP A 112 -0.01 -15.99 7.67
N PHE A 113 -0.55 -14.95 8.35
CA PHE A 113 0.17 -14.23 9.40
C PHE A 113 -0.78 -13.51 10.36
N ASP A 114 -0.31 -13.22 11.57
CA ASP A 114 -1.04 -12.41 12.54
C ASP A 114 -0.66 -10.93 12.46
N ARG A 115 0.57 -10.65 12.06
CA ARG A 115 1.08 -9.28 11.88
C ARG A 115 2.26 -9.22 10.92
N LEU A 116 2.56 -8.01 10.44
CA LEU A 116 3.78 -7.73 9.69
C LEU A 116 4.74 -6.91 10.57
N THR A 117 6.02 -7.23 10.48
CA THR A 117 7.08 -6.32 10.91
C THR A 117 7.57 -5.56 9.69
N LEU A 118 7.45 -4.25 9.70
CA LEU A 118 8.00 -3.36 8.67
C LEU A 118 9.37 -2.86 9.15
N LEU A 119 10.41 -3.16 8.38
CA LEU A 119 11.74 -2.56 8.53
C LEU A 119 11.94 -1.48 7.48
N MET A 120 12.39 -0.30 7.91
CA MET A 120 12.59 0.87 7.03
C MET A 120 14.06 1.27 7.04
N TRP A 121 14.80 0.86 6.03
CA TRP A 121 16.22 1.09 5.85
C TRP A 121 16.48 2.36 5.04
N PRO A 122 17.61 3.08 5.25
CA PRO A 122 17.99 4.19 4.37
C PRO A 122 18.09 3.81 2.90
N ASN A 123 18.66 2.64 2.62
CA ASN A 123 18.82 2.04 1.29
C ASN A 123 19.16 0.55 1.42
N LYS A 124 19.30 -0.13 0.29
CA LYS A 124 19.58 -1.57 0.22
C LYS A 124 20.98 -1.95 0.74
N GLU A 125 21.98 -1.11 0.59
CA GLU A 125 23.33 -1.36 1.09
C GLU A 125 23.34 -1.40 2.63
N VAL A 126 22.68 -0.42 3.28
CA VAL A 126 22.54 -0.38 4.74
C VAL A 126 21.72 -1.57 5.23
N ARG A 127 20.68 -1.95 4.49
CA ARG A 127 19.89 -3.17 4.76
C ARG A 127 20.76 -4.42 4.74
N ASN A 128 21.58 -4.60 3.71
CA ASN A 128 22.43 -5.79 3.58
C ASN A 128 23.47 -5.88 4.72
N ALA A 129 24.06 -4.74 5.09
CA ALA A 129 24.96 -4.69 6.25
C ALA A 129 24.23 -4.99 7.58
N GLY A 130 22.99 -4.50 7.73
CA GLY A 130 22.14 -4.77 8.89
C GLY A 130 21.84 -6.25 9.06
N TRP A 131 21.41 -6.92 8.00
CA TRP A 131 21.15 -8.35 8.03
C TRP A 131 22.41 -9.18 8.29
N ALA A 132 23.53 -8.85 7.65
CA ALA A 132 24.80 -9.54 7.94
C ALA A 132 25.20 -9.40 9.41
N SER A 133 25.01 -8.24 10.03
CA SER A 133 25.25 -8.02 11.46
C SER A 133 24.26 -8.79 12.34
N TYR A 134 22.99 -8.83 11.96
CA TYR A 134 21.95 -9.58 12.68
C TYR A 134 22.22 -11.08 12.66
N GLU A 135 22.48 -11.66 11.51
CA GLU A 135 22.81 -13.09 11.34
C GLU A 135 24.07 -13.50 12.14
N ALA A 136 25.10 -12.65 12.14
CA ALA A 136 26.33 -12.91 12.88
C ALA A 136 26.18 -12.78 14.42
N SER A 137 25.10 -12.13 14.89
CA SER A 137 24.90 -11.84 16.31
C SER A 137 24.30 -12.99 17.11
N GLY A 138 23.62 -13.95 16.47
CA GLY A 138 22.88 -15.02 17.15
C GLY A 138 21.59 -14.55 17.84
N ILE A 139 21.06 -13.37 17.49
CA ILE A 139 19.83 -12.82 18.10
C ILE A 139 18.64 -13.73 17.87
N GLU A 140 18.51 -14.33 16.69
CA GLU A 140 17.36 -15.19 16.38
C GLU A 140 17.36 -16.47 17.25
N GLU A 141 18.52 -17.09 17.43
CA GLU A 141 18.69 -18.26 18.29
C GLU A 141 18.41 -17.91 19.75
N ASP A 142 18.85 -16.74 20.22
CA ASP A 142 18.59 -16.28 21.59
C ASP A 142 17.09 -15.99 21.81
N LEU A 143 16.42 -15.35 20.86
CA LEU A 143 14.98 -15.13 20.89
C LEU A 143 14.20 -16.44 20.93
N ALA A 144 14.56 -17.41 20.08
CA ALA A 144 13.91 -18.73 20.05
C ALA A 144 14.11 -19.51 21.35
N ALA A 145 15.29 -19.41 21.99
CA ALA A 145 15.58 -20.05 23.24
C ALA A 145 14.89 -19.38 24.45
N THR A 146 14.79 -18.04 24.43
CA THR A 146 14.22 -17.26 25.54
C THR A 146 12.69 -17.22 25.50
N PHE A 147 12.11 -17.21 24.32
CA PHE A 147 10.67 -17.09 24.07
C PHE A 147 10.12 -18.23 23.19
N PRO A 148 10.28 -19.48 23.61
CA PRO A 148 9.87 -20.63 22.80
C PRO A 148 8.35 -20.61 22.55
N GLY A 149 7.94 -20.75 21.28
CA GLY A 149 6.53 -20.82 20.90
C GLY A 149 5.75 -19.52 21.09
N VAL A 150 6.41 -18.36 21.23
CA VAL A 150 5.73 -17.07 21.35
C VAL A 150 5.41 -16.52 19.97
N GLU A 151 6.39 -16.42 19.08
CA GLU A 151 6.21 -15.85 17.74
C GLU A 151 7.30 -16.35 16.80
N SER A 152 6.94 -16.52 15.54
CA SER A 152 7.85 -16.82 14.44
C SER A 152 7.72 -15.74 13.37
N CYS A 153 8.82 -15.09 12.98
CA CYS A 153 8.87 -14.06 11.93
C CYS A 153 9.81 -14.50 10.81
N GLY A 154 9.38 -14.38 9.55
CA GLY A 154 10.18 -14.75 8.37
C GLY A 154 10.52 -16.23 8.26
N GLY A 155 10.56 -16.95 9.35
CA GLY A 155 10.94 -18.35 9.42
C GLY A 155 12.38 -18.61 8.95
N THR A 156 12.76 -19.89 8.83
CA THR A 156 14.02 -20.32 8.21
C THR A 156 14.00 -20.15 6.68
N ASN A 157 12.86 -19.80 6.14
CA ASN A 157 12.63 -19.62 4.73
C ASN A 157 12.42 -18.13 4.47
N TRP A 158 13.43 -17.45 3.93
CA TRP A 158 13.39 -16.03 3.56
C TRP A 158 12.26 -15.67 2.56
N SER A 159 11.46 -16.65 2.14
CA SER A 159 10.27 -16.46 1.30
C SER A 159 9.21 -15.54 1.90
N ASN A 160 9.24 -15.30 3.22
CA ASN A 160 8.29 -14.44 3.93
C ASN A 160 8.83 -13.02 4.19
N ILE A 161 9.90 -12.63 3.49
CA ILE A 161 10.48 -11.27 3.57
C ILE A 161 10.42 -10.63 2.19
N TYR A 162 9.66 -9.55 2.08
CA TYR A 162 9.39 -8.85 0.83
C TYR A 162 10.00 -7.46 0.87
N GLY A 163 10.97 -7.19 -0.01
CA GLY A 163 11.72 -5.95 -0.08
C GLY A 163 11.26 -5.02 -1.20
N PHE A 164 11.27 -3.71 -0.94
CA PHE A 164 10.78 -2.70 -1.88
C PHE A 164 11.64 -1.44 -1.86
N ASP A 165 11.94 -0.91 -3.03
CA ASP A 165 12.38 0.47 -3.21
C ASP A 165 11.20 1.43 -3.05
N VAL A 166 11.31 2.42 -2.16
CA VAL A 166 10.20 3.31 -1.78
C VAL A 166 10.39 4.69 -2.39
N TYR A 167 9.41 5.13 -3.14
CA TYR A 167 9.30 6.45 -3.74
C TYR A 167 8.19 7.24 -3.03
N GLN A 168 8.50 8.45 -2.60
CA GLN A 168 7.52 9.34 -1.94
C GLN A 168 7.37 10.63 -2.76
N PRO A 169 6.34 10.73 -3.59
CA PRO A 169 6.14 11.90 -4.44
C PRO A 169 5.85 13.18 -3.67
N ARG A 170 5.33 13.05 -2.43
CA ARG A 170 4.98 14.18 -1.56
C ARG A 170 5.33 13.86 -0.11
N ALA A 171 6.01 14.79 0.56
CA ALA A 171 6.17 14.72 2.00
C ALA A 171 4.83 15.03 2.71
N PRO A 172 4.54 14.42 3.87
CA PRO A 172 3.38 14.79 4.68
C PRO A 172 3.52 16.24 5.17
N SER A 173 2.38 16.92 5.31
CA SER A 173 2.34 18.32 5.80
C SER A 173 2.42 18.43 7.32
N GLN A 174 2.22 17.31 8.03
CA GLN A 174 2.47 17.18 9.47
C GLN A 174 3.45 16.03 9.72
N PRO A 175 4.11 16.00 10.89
CA PRO A 175 4.90 14.84 11.30
C PRO A 175 4.10 13.55 11.18
N GLY A 176 4.76 12.49 10.72
CA GLY A 176 4.12 11.19 10.55
C GLY A 176 3.74 10.52 11.87
N LEU A 177 3.94 9.21 11.93
CA LEU A 177 3.59 8.39 13.10
C LEU A 177 4.41 8.81 14.34
N ALA A 178 3.72 9.33 15.36
CA ALA A 178 4.33 9.66 16.63
C ALA A 178 4.60 8.37 17.44
N PRO A 179 5.57 8.38 18.36
CA PRO A 179 5.71 7.29 19.34
C PRO A 179 4.38 7.08 20.08
N ASP A 180 4.04 5.83 20.33
CA ASP A 180 2.80 5.41 21.04
C ASP A 180 1.48 5.76 20.33
N ALA A 181 1.53 6.38 19.15
CA ALA A 181 0.34 6.62 18.32
C ALA A 181 0.01 5.39 17.47
N VAL A 182 -1.28 5.21 17.20
CA VAL A 182 -1.76 4.25 16.22
C VAL A 182 -2.10 4.99 14.94
N GLY A 183 -1.34 4.71 13.89
CA GLY A 183 -1.62 5.17 12.55
C GLY A 183 -2.41 4.14 11.75
N TYR A 184 -2.65 4.48 10.49
CA TYR A 184 -3.23 3.57 9.50
C TYR A 184 -2.32 3.48 8.29
N ALA A 185 -2.14 2.26 7.77
CA ALA A 185 -1.48 2.00 6.51
C ALA A 185 -2.39 1.14 5.63
N GLY A 186 -2.69 1.62 4.42
CA GLY A 186 -3.45 0.87 3.43
C GLY A 186 -2.55 0.52 2.26
N TYR A 187 -2.59 -0.72 1.80
CA TYR A 187 -1.76 -1.23 0.71
C TYR A 187 -2.62 -1.80 -0.40
N GLN A 188 -2.26 -1.49 -1.64
CA GLN A 188 -2.89 -2.03 -2.84
C GLN A 188 -1.80 -2.53 -3.79
N PHE A 189 -1.93 -3.76 -4.23
CA PHE A 189 -1.07 -4.35 -5.25
C PHE A 189 -1.57 -3.90 -6.62
N CYS A 190 -0.73 -3.23 -7.39
CA CYS A 190 -1.13 -2.63 -8.65
C CYS A 190 -0.27 -3.15 -9.81
N SER A 191 -0.90 -3.35 -10.96
CA SER A 191 -0.24 -3.68 -12.22
C SER A 191 -0.57 -2.65 -13.27
N PHE A 192 0.41 -2.27 -14.10
CA PHE A 192 0.18 -1.36 -15.21
C PHE A 192 -0.72 -2.02 -16.26
N ASN A 193 -1.66 -1.27 -16.78
CA ASN A 193 -2.48 -1.68 -17.90
C ASN A 193 -1.64 -1.82 -19.17
N GLU A 194 -2.13 -2.56 -20.17
CA GLU A 194 -1.43 -2.80 -21.41
C GLU A 194 -0.92 -1.50 -22.05
N GLY A 195 0.36 -1.44 -22.37
CA GLY A 195 1.05 -0.29 -22.95
C GLY A 195 1.32 0.88 -22.00
N LYS A 196 0.92 0.78 -20.73
CA LYS A 196 1.20 1.79 -19.71
C LYS A 196 2.53 1.52 -18.99
N LYS A 197 3.09 2.56 -18.39
CA LYS A 197 4.41 2.55 -17.79
C LYS A 197 4.50 3.55 -16.63
N PRO A 198 5.54 3.51 -15.80
CA PRO A 198 5.70 4.43 -14.67
C PRO A 198 5.60 5.92 -15.00
N ALA A 199 5.92 6.33 -16.23
CA ALA A 199 5.77 7.73 -16.66
C ALA A 199 4.29 8.17 -16.72
N ASP A 200 3.39 7.26 -17.13
CA ASP A 200 1.95 7.55 -17.20
C ASP A 200 1.38 7.73 -15.79
N LEU A 201 1.78 6.88 -14.85
CA LEU A 201 1.42 7.02 -13.43
C LEU A 201 1.94 8.34 -12.84
N ARG A 202 3.21 8.71 -13.14
CA ARG A 202 3.77 9.99 -12.69
C ARG A 202 2.96 11.19 -13.20
N ALA A 203 2.43 11.12 -14.42
CA ALA A 203 1.62 12.21 -14.97
C ALA A 203 0.31 12.40 -14.17
N VAL A 204 -0.42 11.32 -13.88
CA VAL A 204 -1.63 11.37 -13.04
C VAL A 204 -1.32 11.87 -11.64
N VAL A 205 -0.25 11.34 -11.02
CA VAL A 205 0.14 11.73 -9.66
C VAL A 205 0.51 13.20 -9.58
N ARG A 206 1.37 13.70 -10.48
CA ARG A 206 1.87 15.08 -10.47
C ARG A 206 0.80 16.11 -10.87
N GLY A 207 -0.16 15.70 -11.69
CA GLY A 207 -1.30 16.52 -12.07
C GLY A 207 -2.44 16.42 -11.06
N ASP A 208 -3.47 15.70 -11.46
CA ASP A 208 -4.78 15.67 -10.81
C ASP A 208 -4.72 15.26 -9.32
N TYR A 209 -3.88 14.27 -8.99
CA TYR A 209 -3.83 13.78 -7.60
C TYR A 209 -3.17 14.77 -6.63
N MET A 210 -2.06 15.41 -7.04
CA MET A 210 -1.43 16.45 -6.21
C MET A 210 -2.33 17.68 -6.05
N GLU A 211 -3.09 18.03 -7.08
CA GLU A 211 -4.05 19.14 -7.04
C GLU A 211 -5.19 18.83 -6.06
N PHE A 212 -5.73 17.61 -6.13
CA PHE A 212 -6.72 17.13 -5.17
C PHE A 212 -6.20 17.20 -3.71
N LEU A 213 -5.01 16.68 -3.44
CA LEU A 213 -4.43 16.71 -2.09
C LEU A 213 -4.22 18.13 -1.58
N SER A 214 -3.82 19.05 -2.46
CA SER A 214 -3.65 20.46 -2.12
C SER A 214 -4.97 21.15 -1.80
N ALA A 215 -6.02 20.85 -2.57
CA ALA A 215 -7.38 21.34 -2.32
C ALA A 215 -7.94 20.78 -1.02
N PHE A 216 -7.76 19.48 -0.78
CA PHE A 216 -8.16 18.82 0.46
C PHE A 216 -7.53 19.47 1.70
N GLU A 217 -6.21 19.65 1.73
CA GLU A 217 -5.53 20.29 2.86
C GLU A 217 -5.86 21.78 3.00
N SER A 218 -6.23 22.45 1.92
CA SER A 218 -6.72 23.83 1.98
C SER A 218 -8.07 23.93 2.69
N GLU A 219 -8.91 22.88 2.60
CA GLU A 219 -10.22 22.82 3.27
C GLU A 219 -10.10 22.41 4.74
N VAL A 220 -9.25 21.40 5.05
CA VAL A 220 -9.23 20.76 6.39
C VAL A 220 -7.99 21.13 7.23
N GLY A 221 -7.02 21.82 6.65
CA GLY A 221 -5.71 22.08 7.25
C GLY A 221 -4.69 20.97 6.98
N PRO A 222 -3.46 21.15 7.49
CA PRO A 222 -2.39 20.16 7.35
C PRO A 222 -2.78 18.80 7.94
N THR A 223 -2.37 17.71 7.29
CA THR A 223 -2.68 16.34 7.72
C THR A 223 -1.41 15.49 7.86
N THR A 224 -1.54 14.36 8.56
CA THR A 224 -0.50 13.33 8.64
C THR A 224 -0.49 12.40 7.42
N TYR A 225 -1.38 12.65 6.44
CA TYR A 225 -1.47 11.83 5.24
C TYR A 225 -0.24 11.93 4.38
N ASN A 226 0.22 10.79 3.94
CA ASN A 226 1.15 10.69 2.82
C ASN A 226 0.91 9.37 2.06
N PHE A 227 1.45 9.30 0.87
CA PHE A 227 1.42 8.08 0.07
C PHE A 227 2.80 7.76 -0.47
N THR A 228 3.03 6.49 -0.74
CA THR A 228 4.25 6.02 -1.39
C THR A 228 3.94 5.05 -2.50
N VAL A 229 4.81 5.03 -3.50
CA VAL A 229 4.87 4.00 -4.53
C VAL A 229 6.07 3.13 -4.18
N GLN A 230 5.86 1.84 -4.00
CA GLN A 230 6.89 0.89 -3.61
C GLN A 230 7.09 -0.10 -4.75
N ILE A 231 8.30 -0.17 -5.28
CA ILE A 231 8.65 -1.07 -6.39
C ILE A 231 9.28 -2.34 -5.81
N PRO A 232 8.73 -3.54 -6.11
CA PRO A 232 9.29 -4.78 -5.60
C PRO A 232 10.73 -4.98 -6.08
N ASP A 233 11.61 -5.36 -5.15
CA ASP A 233 12.99 -5.74 -5.42
C ASP A 233 13.13 -7.28 -5.43
N PHE A 234 12.15 -7.94 -6.01
CA PHE A 234 12.07 -9.38 -6.20
C PHE A 234 11.17 -9.69 -7.40
N ASP A 235 11.31 -10.87 -7.98
CA ASP A 235 10.38 -11.33 -9.00
C ASP A 235 9.06 -11.78 -8.36
N SER A 236 8.05 -10.93 -8.40
CA SER A 236 6.75 -11.22 -7.80
C SER A 236 6.05 -12.43 -8.43
N ALA A 237 6.42 -12.83 -9.66
CA ALA A 237 5.90 -14.03 -10.31
C ALA A 237 6.58 -15.32 -9.80
N ALA A 238 7.80 -15.23 -9.26
CA ALA A 238 8.57 -16.35 -8.75
C ALA A 238 8.38 -16.62 -7.25
N VAL A 239 7.77 -15.67 -6.50
CA VAL A 239 7.54 -15.81 -5.05
C VAL A 239 6.47 -16.88 -4.79
N GLU A 240 6.66 -17.67 -3.74
CA GLU A 240 5.60 -18.55 -3.22
C GLU A 240 4.36 -17.73 -2.87
N ARG A 241 3.18 -18.23 -3.30
CA ARG A 241 1.95 -17.46 -3.20
C ARG A 241 1.31 -17.62 -1.84
N HIS A 242 1.08 -16.50 -1.21
CA HIS A 242 0.13 -16.35 -0.13
C HIS A 242 -1.18 -15.77 -0.67
N ASN A 243 -2.29 -16.00 0.00
CA ASN A 243 -3.60 -15.60 -0.48
C ASN A 243 -3.74 -14.08 -0.64
N GLU A 244 -3.04 -13.33 0.19
CA GLU A 244 -3.06 -11.86 0.22
C GLU A 244 -2.15 -11.20 -0.83
N VAL A 245 -1.23 -11.96 -1.44
CA VAL A 245 -0.33 -11.44 -2.47
C VAL A 245 -0.81 -11.90 -3.85
N PRO A 246 -1.18 -10.99 -4.75
CA PRO A 246 -1.61 -11.37 -6.09
C PRO A 246 -0.49 -12.05 -6.87
N PRO A 247 -0.84 -12.85 -7.89
CA PRO A 247 0.10 -13.61 -8.71
C PRO A 247 1.22 -12.80 -9.34
N GLN A 248 0.94 -11.56 -9.70
CA GLN A 248 1.90 -10.65 -10.30
C GLN A 248 1.42 -9.22 -10.05
N PHE A 249 2.35 -8.33 -9.75
CA PHE A 249 2.11 -6.91 -9.62
C PHE A 249 3.39 -6.13 -9.93
N ASP A 250 3.25 -4.88 -10.36
CA ASP A 250 4.37 -4.03 -10.74
C ASP A 250 4.77 -3.07 -9.61
N LEU A 251 3.82 -2.73 -8.73
CA LEU A 251 4.05 -1.83 -7.61
C LEU A 251 3.06 -2.06 -6.47
N LEU A 252 3.47 -1.66 -5.28
CA LEU A 252 2.62 -1.56 -4.10
C LEU A 252 2.32 -0.07 -3.86
N TRP A 253 1.06 0.32 -4.02
CA TRP A 253 0.59 1.64 -3.63
C TRP A 253 0.27 1.64 -2.14
N SER A 254 0.76 2.65 -1.40
CA SER A 254 0.54 2.74 0.03
C SER A 254 -0.05 4.07 0.41
N ASN A 255 -1.17 4.04 1.12
CA ASN A 255 -1.79 5.17 1.80
C ASN A 255 -1.41 5.12 3.27
N PHE A 256 -0.93 6.22 3.84
CA PHE A 256 -0.48 6.26 5.21
C PHE A 256 -1.06 7.47 5.95
N TRP A 257 -1.61 7.22 7.13
CA TRP A 257 -2.08 8.22 8.08
C TRP A 257 -1.34 8.04 9.40
N GLY A 258 -0.53 9.01 9.79
CA GLY A 258 0.20 8.96 11.07
C GLY A 258 -0.73 9.05 12.28
N ASP A 259 -1.92 9.62 12.08
CA ASP A 259 -3.05 9.59 13.01
C ASP A 259 -4.25 8.96 12.27
N LYS A 260 -4.61 7.75 12.65
CA LYS A 260 -5.70 7.02 11.98
C LYS A 260 -7.08 7.70 12.14
N THR A 261 -7.23 8.58 13.11
CA THR A 261 -8.50 9.32 13.29
C THR A 261 -8.77 10.33 12.17
N GLN A 262 -7.75 10.69 11.40
CA GLN A 262 -7.86 11.57 10.23
C GLN A 262 -8.31 10.82 8.95
N LYS A 263 -8.17 9.49 8.90
CA LYS A 263 -8.52 8.71 7.69
C LYS A 263 -9.96 8.90 7.21
N PRO A 264 -11.01 8.88 8.08
CA PRO A 264 -12.39 9.08 7.64
C PRO A 264 -12.64 10.41 6.93
N MET A 265 -11.88 11.44 7.28
CA MET A 265 -11.94 12.75 6.63
C MET A 265 -11.38 12.69 5.21
N GLY A 266 -10.26 12.00 5.02
CA GLY A 266 -9.70 11.74 3.68
C GLY A 266 -10.61 10.87 2.82
N ASP A 267 -11.18 9.81 3.39
CA ASP A 267 -12.14 8.93 2.70
C ASP A 267 -13.36 9.73 2.22
N SER A 268 -13.88 10.63 3.05
CA SER A 268 -15.02 11.50 2.70
C SER A 268 -14.66 12.46 1.57
N ALA A 269 -13.48 13.06 1.60
CA ALA A 269 -12.99 13.93 0.53
C ALA A 269 -12.83 13.17 -0.79
N TRP A 270 -12.28 11.96 -0.74
CA TRP A 270 -12.16 11.10 -1.90
C TRP A 270 -13.52 10.72 -2.50
N GLN A 271 -14.48 10.31 -1.68
CA GLN A 271 -15.85 10.01 -2.12
C GLN A 271 -16.53 11.22 -2.78
N LYS A 272 -16.27 12.43 -2.26
CA LYS A 272 -16.86 13.68 -2.78
C LYS A 272 -16.26 14.12 -4.12
N SER A 273 -14.95 13.95 -4.31
CA SER A 273 -14.23 14.63 -5.40
C SER A 273 -13.19 13.75 -6.11
N GLY A 274 -13.01 12.49 -5.71
CA GLY A 274 -11.95 11.61 -6.24
C GLY A 274 -12.32 10.85 -7.53
N ALA A 275 -13.59 10.88 -7.97
CA ALA A 275 -14.07 10.00 -9.04
C ALA A 275 -13.32 10.17 -10.37
N GLU A 276 -13.04 11.42 -10.78
CA GLU A 276 -12.32 11.68 -12.04
C GLU A 276 -10.86 11.26 -11.94
N ILE A 277 -10.25 11.43 -10.76
CA ILE A 277 -8.88 11.03 -10.48
C ILE A 277 -8.78 9.50 -10.45
N GLN A 278 -9.75 8.83 -9.82
CA GLN A 278 -9.84 7.36 -9.85
C GLN A 278 -9.91 6.86 -11.29
N ASN A 279 -10.76 7.45 -12.12
CA ASN A 279 -10.82 7.09 -13.54
C ASN A 279 -9.48 7.29 -14.27
N ALA A 280 -8.71 8.33 -13.91
CA ALA A 280 -7.39 8.55 -14.49
C ALA A 280 -6.39 7.48 -14.03
N PHE A 281 -6.42 7.07 -12.76
CA PHE A 281 -5.64 5.93 -12.28
C PHE A 281 -6.04 4.63 -12.96
N ASP A 282 -7.34 4.35 -13.08
CA ASP A 282 -7.87 3.12 -13.69
C ASP A 282 -7.50 2.98 -15.18
N GLN A 283 -7.23 4.09 -15.87
CA GLN A 283 -6.69 4.06 -17.23
C GLN A 283 -5.22 3.67 -17.29
N VAL A 284 -4.48 3.79 -16.20
CA VAL A 284 -3.04 3.56 -16.13
C VAL A 284 -2.72 2.23 -15.48
N MET A 285 -3.42 1.87 -14.42
CA MET A 285 -3.15 0.67 -13.64
C MET A 285 -4.43 0.06 -13.09
N THR A 286 -4.36 -1.22 -12.77
CA THR A 286 -5.39 -1.96 -12.04
C THR A 286 -4.82 -2.37 -10.68
N CYS A 287 -5.53 -2.06 -9.61
CA CYS A 287 -5.11 -2.37 -8.24
C CYS A 287 -6.07 -3.36 -7.58
N SER A 288 -5.56 -4.12 -6.61
CA SER A 288 -6.39 -4.91 -5.69
C SER A 288 -7.23 -4.01 -4.77
N ASP A 289 -8.16 -4.61 -4.04
CA ASP A 289 -8.76 -3.94 -2.89
C ASP A 289 -7.67 -3.52 -1.88
N GLU A 290 -7.92 -2.44 -1.14
CA GLU A 290 -7.00 -1.95 -0.11
C GLU A 290 -6.97 -2.90 1.08
N GLN A 291 -5.80 -3.39 1.42
CA GLN A 291 -5.52 -4.10 2.66
C GLN A 291 -5.11 -3.09 3.74
N GLY A 292 -5.97 -2.88 4.72
CA GLY A 292 -5.75 -1.91 5.79
C GLY A 292 -5.07 -2.51 7.01
N TYR A 293 -4.17 -1.75 7.62
CA TYR A 293 -3.44 -2.13 8.83
C TYR A 293 -3.44 -1.00 9.85
N ASP A 294 -3.58 -1.36 11.10
CA ASP A 294 -3.17 -0.50 12.21
C ASP A 294 -1.65 -0.56 12.33
N ILE A 295 -0.98 0.59 12.28
CA ILE A 295 0.47 0.68 12.35
C ILE A 295 0.93 1.38 13.61
N VAL A 296 1.92 0.79 14.30
CA VAL A 296 2.56 1.35 15.50
C VAL A 296 4.08 1.38 15.30
N LEU A 297 4.70 2.52 15.63
CA LEU A 297 6.16 2.64 15.59
C LEU A 297 6.78 1.84 16.75
N VAL A 298 7.55 0.82 16.40
CA VAL A 298 8.27 -0.03 17.38
C VAL A 298 9.64 0.54 17.71
N ARG A 299 10.34 1.02 16.69
CA ARG A 299 11.69 1.57 16.81
C ARG A 299 11.86 2.77 15.91
N PRO A 300 12.10 3.98 16.44
CA PRO A 300 12.53 5.09 15.61
C PRO A 300 13.93 4.83 15.05
N ARG A 301 14.26 5.47 13.94
CA ARG A 301 15.63 5.41 13.42
C ARG A 301 16.59 6.05 14.44
N PRO A 302 17.75 5.44 14.71
CA PRO A 302 18.78 6.10 15.49
C PRO A 302 19.20 7.44 14.86
N ALA A 303 19.53 8.41 15.72
CA ALA A 303 19.96 9.75 15.31
C ALA A 303 21.37 9.74 14.69
#